data_fe870c9d2b49a1409f770a9723003b74
#
_entry.id   fe870c9d2b49a1409f770a9723003b74
#
_cell.length_a   1.000
_cell.length_b   1.000
_cell.length_c   1.000
_cell.angle_alpha   90.00
_cell.angle_beta   90.00
_cell.angle_gamma   90.00
#
_symmetry.space_group_name_H-M   'P 1'
#
loop_
_entity.id
_entity.type
_entity.pdbx_description
1 polymer ?
#
loop_
_entity_poly.entity_id
_entity_poly.type
_entity_poly.pdbx_seq_one_letter_code
_entity_poly.pdbx_strand_id
1 'polypeptide(L)'
;RDFCLSRGLGDVYKRQNLGIIAHNSKKVLIEDFCIAYKNILAKHEVYATGTTGRRIEEATGLHVHKFLPGSIGGDKQFMEMVERQDLDMVILFYNPVMIDPKEPDITAIVKRCDQYNIPVATNIATAELLILGLARGDLDWRLNLK
;
A
#
# COMPACT_ATOMS: atom_id res chain seq x y z
N ARG A 1 8.02 21.28 -15.49
CA ARG A 1 8.82 20.24 -14.90
C ARG A 1 9.41 19.34 -15.97
N ASP A 2 10.67 19.11 -15.87
CA ASP A 2 11.38 18.33 -16.87
C ASP A 2 11.64 16.89 -16.42
N PHE A 3 10.79 16.35 -15.59
CA PHE A 3 11.05 15.04 -15.06
C PHE A 3 11.15 13.96 -16.13
N CYS A 4 10.57 14.18 -17.30
CA CYS A 4 10.74 13.24 -18.41
C CYS A 4 12.18 13.17 -18.83
N LEU A 5 12.83 14.33 -18.92
CA LEU A 5 14.25 14.39 -19.21
C LEU A 5 15.06 13.75 -18.09
N SER A 6 14.73 14.10 -16.87
CA SER A 6 15.38 13.56 -15.70
C SER A 6 15.28 12.05 -15.67
N ARG A 7 14.12 11.52 -15.96
CA ARG A 7 13.92 10.07 -16.02
C ARG A 7 14.69 9.43 -17.14
N GLY A 8 14.74 10.09 -18.28
CA GLY A 8 15.47 9.56 -19.41
C GLY A 8 16.96 9.53 -19.18
N LEU A 9 17.47 10.45 -18.39
CA LEU A 9 18.91 10.58 -18.21
C LEU A 9 19.48 9.74 -17.09
N GLY A 10 18.79 9.52 -16.08
CA GLY A 10 19.33 8.74 -14.98
C GLY A 10 18.28 7.90 -14.38
N ASP A 11 17.13 8.27 -14.77
CA ASP A 11 15.97 7.54 -14.42
C ASP A 11 15.93 7.18 -12.95
N VAL A 12 16.22 8.17 -12.13
CA VAL A 12 16.17 8.00 -10.70
C VAL A 12 14.71 8.11 -10.29
N TYR A 13 14.09 6.97 -10.12
CA TYR A 13 12.75 6.96 -9.57
C TYR A 13 12.83 7.24 -8.07
N LYS A 14 11.75 7.76 -7.51
CA LYS A 14 11.68 8.03 -6.09
C LYS A 14 11.01 6.87 -5.39
N ARG A 15 11.76 6.20 -4.52
CA ARG A 15 11.26 5.08 -3.74
C ARG A 15 10.24 5.59 -2.74
N GLN A 16 9.09 4.95 -2.70
CA GLN A 16 8.00 5.34 -1.82
C GLN A 16 7.55 4.15 -0.98
N ASN A 17 6.84 4.43 0.09
CA ASN A 17 6.37 3.42 1.03
C ASN A 17 4.90 3.14 0.81
N LEU A 18 4.58 1.89 0.54
CA LEU A 18 3.21 1.44 0.31
C LEU A 18 2.76 0.57 1.46
N GLY A 19 1.57 0.84 1.98
CA GLY A 19 0.97 0.02 3.03
C GLY A 19 -0.16 -0.81 2.48
N ILE A 20 -0.21 -2.08 2.85
CA ILE A 20 -1.23 -3.02 2.37
C ILE A 20 -1.89 -3.74 3.54
N ILE A 21 -3.22 -3.70 3.56
CA ILE A 21 -4.04 -4.50 4.45
C ILE A 21 -5.09 -5.21 3.60
N ALA A 22 -5.32 -6.48 3.86
CA ALA A 22 -6.38 -7.23 3.18
C ALA A 22 -7.09 -8.10 4.21
N HIS A 23 -8.42 -7.99 4.22
CA HIS A 23 -9.26 -8.88 5.03
C HIS A 23 -9.16 -10.31 4.50
N ASN A 24 -9.48 -11.29 5.34
CA ASN A 24 -9.31 -12.70 4.98
C ASN A 24 -9.97 -13.07 3.66
N SER A 25 -11.16 -12.54 3.39
CA SER A 25 -11.87 -12.80 2.15
C SER A 25 -11.21 -12.21 0.91
N LYS A 26 -10.23 -11.32 1.10
CA LYS A 26 -9.55 -10.61 0.02
C LYS A 26 -8.08 -11.01 -0.14
N LYS A 27 -7.61 -12.00 0.61
CA LYS A 27 -6.20 -12.41 0.57
C LYS A 27 -5.77 -12.88 -0.83
N VAL A 28 -6.60 -13.67 -1.49
CA VAL A 28 -6.28 -14.15 -2.84
C VAL A 28 -6.24 -12.98 -3.82
N LEU A 29 -7.18 -12.06 -3.69
CA LEU A 29 -7.23 -10.90 -4.57
C LEU A 29 -5.99 -10.03 -4.43
N ILE A 30 -5.52 -9.81 -3.19
CA ILE A 30 -4.32 -9.00 -3.00
C ILE A 30 -3.07 -9.72 -3.50
N GLU A 31 -3.00 -11.03 -3.37
CA GLU A 31 -1.90 -11.81 -3.93
C GLU A 31 -1.87 -11.65 -5.46
N ASP A 32 -3.01 -11.81 -6.11
CA ASP A 32 -3.10 -11.68 -7.57
C ASP A 32 -2.70 -10.28 -8.04
N PHE A 33 -3.15 -9.27 -7.31
CA PHE A 33 -2.78 -7.88 -7.60
C PHE A 33 -1.26 -7.70 -7.51
N CYS A 34 -0.66 -8.20 -6.45
CA CYS A 34 0.78 -8.05 -6.24
C CYS A 34 1.59 -8.84 -7.27
N ILE A 35 1.10 -9.99 -7.71
CA ILE A 35 1.74 -10.74 -8.79
C ILE A 35 1.70 -9.92 -10.09
N ALA A 36 0.53 -9.37 -10.41
CA ALA A 36 0.34 -8.60 -11.64
C ALA A 36 1.26 -7.38 -11.70
N TYR A 37 1.46 -6.70 -10.56
CA TYR A 37 2.22 -5.46 -10.50
C TYR A 37 3.56 -5.61 -9.78
N LYS A 38 4.09 -6.82 -9.74
CA LYS A 38 5.32 -7.15 -9.05
C LYS A 38 6.49 -6.24 -9.44
N ASN A 39 6.64 -5.97 -10.72
CA ASN A 39 7.78 -5.19 -11.20
C ASN A 39 7.72 -3.74 -10.71
N ILE A 40 6.53 -3.19 -10.56
CA ILE A 40 6.36 -1.83 -10.00
C ILE A 40 6.63 -1.87 -8.51
N LEU A 41 6.05 -2.83 -7.81
CA LEU A 41 6.20 -2.95 -6.36
C LEU A 41 7.65 -3.16 -5.95
N ALA A 42 8.43 -3.86 -6.77
CA ALA A 42 9.85 -4.14 -6.48
C ALA A 42 10.68 -2.87 -6.39
N LYS A 43 10.22 -1.77 -6.96
CA LYS A 43 10.94 -0.49 -6.93
C LYS A 43 10.63 0.34 -5.70
N HIS A 44 9.73 -0.13 -4.84
CA HIS A 44 9.28 0.61 -3.66
C HIS A 44 9.35 -0.26 -2.42
N GLU A 45 9.12 0.34 -1.26
CA GLU A 45 9.07 -0.40 0.00
C GLU A 45 7.62 -0.77 0.29
N VAL A 46 7.38 -2.05 0.52
CA VAL A 46 6.04 -2.56 0.79
C VAL A 46 5.95 -2.95 2.27
N TYR A 47 4.93 -2.44 2.93
CA TYR A 47 4.63 -2.73 4.33
C TYR A 47 3.25 -3.38 4.41
N ALA A 48 3.10 -4.40 5.22
CA ALA A 48 1.82 -5.09 5.36
C ALA A 48 1.69 -5.72 6.74
N THR A 49 0.46 -5.97 7.17
CA THR A 49 0.23 -6.76 8.38
C THR A 49 0.73 -8.17 8.15
N GLY A 50 1.10 -8.85 9.23
CA GLY A 50 1.91 -10.07 9.16
C GLY A 50 1.41 -11.16 8.23
N THR A 51 0.12 -11.53 8.33
CA THR A 51 -0.41 -12.59 7.49
C THR A 51 -0.46 -12.18 6.01
N THR A 52 -0.92 -10.97 5.74
CA THR A 52 -0.95 -10.43 4.38
C THR A 52 0.46 -10.33 3.80
N GLY A 53 1.40 -9.81 4.59
CA GLY A 53 2.78 -9.65 4.12
C GLY A 53 3.43 -10.97 3.79
N ARG A 54 3.23 -11.99 4.62
CA ARG A 54 3.79 -13.32 4.36
C ARG A 54 3.24 -13.90 3.05
N ARG A 55 1.95 -13.75 2.84
CA ARG A 55 1.32 -14.27 1.62
C ARG A 55 1.83 -13.55 0.37
N ILE A 56 2.04 -12.24 0.46
CA ILE A 56 2.59 -11.47 -0.65
C ILE A 56 4.02 -11.93 -0.95
N GLU A 57 4.85 -12.12 0.07
CA GLU A 57 6.20 -12.61 -0.13
C GLU A 57 6.22 -13.99 -0.79
N GLU A 58 5.38 -14.89 -0.31
CA GLU A 58 5.31 -16.24 -0.87
C GLU A 58 4.84 -16.24 -2.32
N ALA A 59 3.90 -15.37 -2.65
CA ALA A 59 3.33 -15.32 -4.00
C ALA A 59 4.26 -14.62 -5.00
N THR A 60 5.04 -13.64 -4.56
CA THR A 60 5.79 -12.77 -5.48
C THR A 60 7.30 -12.86 -5.34
N GLY A 61 7.79 -13.31 -4.21
CA GLY A 61 9.24 -13.26 -3.92
C GLY A 61 9.73 -11.88 -3.51
N LEU A 62 8.85 -10.90 -3.41
CA LEU A 62 9.23 -9.56 -2.96
C LEU A 62 9.51 -9.56 -1.46
N HIS A 63 10.42 -8.68 -1.04
CA HIS A 63 10.60 -8.43 0.39
C HIS A 63 9.48 -7.50 0.88
N VAL A 64 8.84 -7.89 1.96
CA VAL A 64 7.77 -7.11 2.57
C VAL A 64 8.11 -6.85 4.03
N HIS A 65 8.02 -5.60 4.46
CA HIS A 65 8.15 -5.25 5.87
C HIS A 65 6.85 -5.66 6.58
N LYS A 66 6.93 -6.64 7.45
CA LYS A 66 5.74 -7.22 8.07
C LYS A 66 5.53 -6.69 9.48
N PHE A 67 4.35 -6.15 9.72
CA PHE A 67 3.89 -5.85 11.08
C PHE A 67 3.37 -7.13 11.74
N LEU A 68 2.94 -7.01 12.98
CA LEU A 68 2.20 -8.08 13.64
C LEU A 68 0.92 -8.39 12.85
N PRO A 69 0.36 -9.59 13.00
CA PRO A 69 -0.98 -9.85 12.45
C PRO A 69 -1.98 -8.79 12.91
N GLY A 70 -2.93 -8.44 12.04
CA GLY A 70 -3.88 -7.36 12.33
C GLY A 70 -4.66 -7.59 13.62
N SER A 71 -4.97 -8.86 13.94
CA SER A 71 -5.76 -9.19 15.13
C SER A 71 -5.00 -9.01 16.45
N ILE A 72 -3.68 -8.86 16.42
CA ILE A 72 -2.86 -8.74 17.64
C ILE A 72 -1.96 -7.51 17.64
N GLY A 73 -2.39 -6.44 16.98
CA GLY A 73 -1.71 -5.16 17.03
C GLY A 73 -1.11 -4.66 15.73
N GLY A 74 -1.17 -5.44 14.66
CA GLY A 74 -0.63 -5.02 13.37
C GLY A 74 -1.34 -3.81 12.81
N ASP A 75 -2.64 -3.71 13.03
CA ASP A 75 -3.43 -2.56 12.60
C ASP A 75 -2.98 -1.28 13.30
N LYS A 76 -2.60 -1.37 14.57
CA LYS A 76 -2.09 -0.22 15.32
C LYS A 76 -0.73 0.22 14.78
N GLN A 77 0.14 -0.73 14.48
CA GLN A 77 1.45 -0.43 13.90
C GLN A 77 1.28 0.24 12.53
N PHE A 78 0.33 -0.23 11.74
CA PHE A 78 0.01 0.36 10.46
C PHE A 78 -0.47 1.80 10.63
N MET A 79 -1.40 2.01 11.57
CA MET A 79 -1.94 3.34 11.84
C MET A 79 -0.86 4.31 12.30
N GLU A 80 0.11 3.84 13.08
CA GLU A 80 1.22 4.68 13.51
C GLU A 80 2.03 5.20 12.32
N MET A 81 2.26 4.35 11.32
CA MET A 81 2.96 4.79 10.11
C MET A 81 2.14 5.81 9.32
N VAL A 82 0.82 5.64 9.29
CA VAL A 82 -0.06 6.63 8.66
C VAL A 82 0.06 7.96 9.38
N GLU A 83 -0.02 7.95 10.70
CA GLU A 83 0.02 9.17 11.52
C GLU A 83 1.37 9.88 11.43
N ARG A 84 2.45 9.15 11.28
CA ARG A 84 3.77 9.74 11.06
C ARG A 84 3.99 10.16 9.61
N GLN A 85 3.02 9.93 8.75
CA GLN A 85 3.09 10.23 7.33
C GLN A 85 4.25 9.49 6.64
N ASP A 86 4.55 8.28 7.11
CA ASP A 86 5.59 7.45 6.54
C ASP A 86 5.10 6.63 5.35
N LEU A 87 3.79 6.51 5.17
CA LEU A 87 3.21 5.82 4.02
C LEU A 87 2.80 6.82 2.95
N ASP A 88 3.06 6.47 1.71
CA ASP A 88 2.77 7.33 0.55
C ASP A 88 1.56 6.85 -0.25
N MET A 89 1.16 5.61 -0.06
CA MET A 89 -0.01 5.03 -0.70
C MET A 89 -0.48 3.85 0.14
N VAL A 90 -1.78 3.68 0.25
CA VAL A 90 -2.37 2.61 1.06
C VAL A 90 -3.37 1.82 0.21
N ILE A 91 -3.31 0.50 0.31
CA ILE A 91 -4.24 -0.42 -0.33
C ILE A 91 -4.94 -1.21 0.77
N LEU A 92 -6.25 -1.10 0.82
CA LEU A 92 -7.08 -1.75 1.84
C LEU A 92 -8.19 -2.54 1.17
N PHE A 93 -7.99 -3.84 1.00
CA PHE A 93 -9.05 -4.68 0.43
C PHE A 93 -9.85 -5.29 1.58
N TYR A 94 -11.12 -4.96 1.64
CA TYR A 94 -12.00 -5.39 2.72
C TYR A 94 -13.31 -5.97 2.16
N ASN A 95 -14.06 -6.64 3.03
CA ASN A 95 -15.36 -7.17 2.65
C ASN A 95 -16.44 -6.13 3.02
N PRO A 96 -17.04 -5.46 2.03
CA PRO A 96 -18.03 -4.42 2.31
C PRO A 96 -19.38 -4.97 2.75
N VAL A 97 -19.59 -6.28 2.58
CA VAL A 97 -20.89 -6.92 2.87
C VAL A 97 -20.93 -7.48 4.27
N MET A 98 -19.79 -7.89 4.82
CA MET A 98 -19.75 -8.56 6.10
C MET A 98 -18.68 -7.94 6.98
N ILE A 99 -19.05 -7.54 8.20
CA ILE A 99 -18.13 -6.95 9.18
C ILE A 99 -17.66 -8.05 10.11
N ASP A 100 -16.32 -8.20 10.21
CA ASP A 100 -15.69 -9.10 11.18
C ASP A 100 -14.96 -8.23 12.20
N PRO A 101 -15.39 -8.26 13.49
CA PRO A 101 -14.74 -7.45 14.52
C PRO A 101 -13.26 -7.79 14.75
N LYS A 102 -12.83 -8.94 14.30
CA LYS A 102 -11.44 -9.37 14.45
C LYS A 102 -10.52 -8.78 13.39
N GLU A 103 -11.07 -8.18 12.35
CA GLU A 103 -10.28 -7.61 11.26
C GLU A 103 -10.10 -6.10 11.48
N PRO A 104 -9.06 -5.49 10.86
CA PRO A 104 -8.81 -4.07 11.02
C PRO A 104 -9.99 -3.19 10.65
N ASP A 105 -10.14 -2.09 11.37
CA ASP A 105 -11.20 -1.10 11.10
C ASP A 105 -10.81 -0.23 9.92
N ILE A 106 -11.38 -0.52 8.77
CA ILE A 106 -11.10 0.19 7.52
C ILE A 106 -11.49 1.67 7.64
N THR A 107 -12.63 1.95 8.28
CA THR A 107 -13.11 3.33 8.38
C THR A 107 -12.11 4.22 9.10
N ALA A 108 -11.55 3.75 10.20
CA ALA A 108 -10.59 4.53 10.97
C ALA A 108 -9.32 4.81 10.15
N ILE A 109 -8.84 3.81 9.42
CA ILE A 109 -7.63 3.94 8.61
C ILE A 109 -7.85 4.91 7.46
N VAL A 110 -8.99 4.79 6.76
CA VAL A 110 -9.31 5.67 5.63
C VAL A 110 -9.40 7.12 6.09
N LYS A 111 -10.08 7.38 7.21
CA LYS A 111 -10.18 8.73 7.75
C LYS A 111 -8.82 9.32 8.06
N ARG A 112 -7.94 8.52 8.63
CA ARG A 112 -6.61 9.01 8.99
C ARG A 112 -5.79 9.29 7.73
N CYS A 113 -5.88 8.44 6.72
CA CYS A 113 -5.21 8.69 5.44
C CYS A 113 -5.73 9.96 4.79
N ASP A 114 -7.04 10.17 4.82
CA ASP A 114 -7.64 11.39 4.26
C ASP A 114 -7.15 12.63 4.99
N GLN A 115 -6.93 12.54 6.28
CA GLN A 115 -6.42 13.65 7.07
C GLN A 115 -5.04 14.10 6.59
N TYR A 116 -4.23 13.16 6.14
CA TYR A 116 -2.85 13.43 5.71
C TYR A 116 -2.68 13.39 4.19
N ASN A 117 -3.77 13.35 3.45
CA ASN A 117 -3.75 13.30 1.98
C ASN A 117 -2.95 12.13 1.42
N ILE A 118 -3.06 10.99 2.09
CA ILE A 118 -2.45 9.75 1.60
C ILE A 118 -3.47 9.05 0.70
N PRO A 119 -3.14 8.77 -0.57
CA PRO A 119 -4.08 8.09 -1.45
C PRO A 119 -4.38 6.67 -0.96
N VAL A 120 -5.65 6.31 -0.99
CA VAL A 120 -6.13 5.01 -0.50
C VAL A 120 -6.95 4.33 -1.57
N ALA A 121 -6.67 3.06 -1.83
CA ALA A 121 -7.49 2.22 -2.69
C ALA A 121 -8.18 1.18 -1.83
N THR A 122 -9.50 1.13 -1.88
CA THR A 122 -10.29 0.16 -1.13
C THR A 122 -10.85 -0.95 -2.01
N ASN A 123 -10.57 -0.91 -3.30
CA ASN A 123 -10.98 -1.93 -4.26
C ASN A 123 -9.93 -2.03 -5.36
N ILE A 124 -10.01 -3.10 -6.15
CA ILE A 124 -8.97 -3.38 -7.13
C ILE A 124 -8.92 -2.34 -8.26
N ALA A 125 -10.06 -1.80 -8.67
CA ALA A 125 -10.10 -0.82 -9.75
C ALA A 125 -9.33 0.44 -9.36
N THR A 126 -9.55 0.95 -8.16
CA THR A 126 -8.81 2.09 -7.65
C THR A 126 -7.35 1.76 -7.46
N ALA A 127 -7.05 0.57 -6.95
CA ALA A 127 -5.67 0.14 -6.72
C ALA A 127 -4.88 0.09 -8.03
N GLU A 128 -5.48 -0.37 -9.11
CA GLU A 128 -4.81 -0.39 -10.41
C GLU A 128 -4.49 1.01 -10.91
N LEU A 129 -5.42 1.94 -10.77
CA LEU A 129 -5.18 3.33 -11.14
C LEU A 129 -4.04 3.94 -10.31
N LEU A 130 -4.03 3.68 -9.03
CA LEU A 130 -2.99 4.23 -8.14
C LEU A 130 -1.62 3.62 -8.44
N ILE A 131 -1.54 2.31 -8.66
CA ILE A 131 -0.25 1.67 -8.90
C ILE A 131 0.34 2.12 -10.24
N LEU A 132 -0.48 2.33 -11.25
CA LEU A 132 -0.03 2.86 -12.53
C LEU A 132 0.41 4.30 -12.40
N GLY A 133 -0.30 5.09 -11.60
CA GLY A 133 0.11 6.46 -11.28
C GLY A 133 1.45 6.49 -10.55
N LEU A 134 1.64 5.58 -9.61
CA LEU A 134 2.91 5.45 -8.91
C LEU A 134 4.05 5.17 -9.90
N ALA A 135 3.82 4.26 -10.83
CA ALA A 135 4.82 3.90 -11.83
C ALA A 135 5.20 5.08 -12.73
N ARG A 136 4.24 5.97 -13.02
CA ARG A 136 4.49 7.17 -13.82
C ARG A 136 5.13 8.29 -13.03
N GLY A 137 5.22 8.17 -11.69
CA GLY A 137 5.73 9.24 -10.85
C GLY A 137 4.70 10.29 -10.46
N ASP A 138 3.42 9.99 -10.63
CA ASP A 138 2.35 10.94 -10.33
C ASP A 138 2.27 11.31 -8.85
N LEU A 139 2.83 10.50 -7.98
CA LEU A 139 2.85 10.74 -6.53
C LEU A 139 4.16 11.33 -6.03
N ASP A 140 5.13 11.57 -6.89
CA ASP A 140 6.45 12.07 -6.47
C ASP A 140 6.37 13.42 -5.75
N TRP A 141 5.40 14.26 -6.12
CA TRP A 141 5.24 15.57 -5.51
C TRP A 141 4.99 15.49 -3.99
N ARG A 142 4.40 14.41 -3.52
CA ARG A 142 4.10 14.25 -2.09
C ARG A 142 5.36 14.22 -1.24
N LEU A 143 6.45 13.75 -1.80
CA LEU A 143 7.70 13.66 -1.07
C LEU A 143 8.23 15.04 -0.66
N ASN A 144 7.80 16.08 -1.34
CA ASN A 144 8.19 17.46 -1.02
C ASN A 144 7.37 18.05 0.13
N LEU A 145 6.32 17.38 0.56
CA LEU A 145 5.47 17.84 1.66
C LEU A 145 5.90 17.30 3.03
N LYS A 146 6.81 16.36 3.04
CA LYS A 146 7.25 15.70 4.26
C LYS A 146 8.40 16.43 4.93
#